data_7f240d48d02d9d99af7cd61d4cc946d4
#
_entry.id   7f240d48d02d9d99af7cd61d4cc946d4
#
_cell.length_a   1.000
_cell.length_b   1.000
_cell.length_c   1.000
_cell.angle_alpha   90.00
_cell.angle_beta   90.00
_cell.angle_gamma   90.00
#
_symmetry.space_group_name_H-M   'P 1'
#
loop_
_entity.id
_entity.type
_entity.pdbx_description
1 polymer ?
#
loop_
_entity_poly.entity_id
_entity_poly.type
_entity_poly.pdbx_seq_one_letter_code
_entity_poly.pdbx_strand_id
1 'polypeptide(L)' 'NVLAQIMPDLKRIMKTGAKIVLSGILDGKEDVVLKAIKDNNLHLIEELRQKEWIALVVQKED' A
#
# COMPACT_ATOMS: atom_id res chain seq x y z
N ASN A 1 1.07 -12.52 2.56
CA ASN A 1 1.60 -11.25 3.06
C ASN A 1 0.51 -10.54 3.86
N VAL A 2 0.85 -10.13 5.08
CA VAL A 2 -0.12 -9.52 5.99
C VAL A 2 -0.68 -8.22 5.41
N LEU A 3 0.17 -7.39 4.83
CA LEU A 3 -0.28 -6.12 4.25
C LEU A 3 -1.30 -6.33 3.14
N ALA A 4 -1.05 -7.31 2.28
CA ALA A 4 -2.00 -7.61 1.20
C ALA A 4 -3.32 -8.13 1.76
N GLN A 5 -3.28 -8.92 2.82
CA GLN A 5 -4.47 -9.49 3.42
C GLN A 5 -5.36 -8.44 4.10
N ILE A 6 -4.75 -7.42 4.69
CA ILE A 6 -5.52 -6.37 5.38
C ILE A 6 -5.92 -5.22 4.46
N MET A 7 -5.48 -5.22 3.21
CA MET A 7 -5.74 -4.10 2.30
C MET A 7 -7.23 -3.79 2.12
N PRO A 8 -8.12 -4.77 1.94
CA PRO A 8 -9.55 -4.46 1.83
C PRO A 8 -10.10 -3.77 3.06
N ASP A 9 -9.65 -4.19 4.25
CA ASP A 9 -10.10 -3.57 5.50
C ASP A 9 -9.57 -2.15 5.63
N LEU A 10 -8.32 -1.91 5.25
CA LEU A 10 -7.74 -0.57 5.26
C LEU A 10 -8.52 0.36 4.34
N LYS A 11 -8.84 -0.10 3.14
CA LYS A 11 -9.61 0.73 2.20
C LYS A 11 -10.96 1.08 2.79
N ARG A 12 -11.60 0.13 3.45
CA ARG A 12 -12.94 0.34 4.00
C ARG A 12 -12.97 1.44 5.05
N ILE A 13 -11.94 1.54 5.89
CA ILE A 13 -11.88 2.55 6.95
C ILE A 13 -11.29 3.87 6.51
N MET A 14 -10.69 3.93 5.31
CA MET A 14 -10.13 5.17 4.79
C MET A 14 -11.23 6.07 4.23
N LYS A 15 -11.09 7.36 4.48
CA LYS A 15 -11.97 8.36 3.84
C LYS A 15 -11.41 8.69 2.46
N THR A 16 -12.28 9.13 1.57
CA THR A 16 -11.84 9.59 0.25
C THR A 16 -10.82 10.71 0.42
N GLY A 17 -9.71 10.59 -0.29
CA GLY A 17 -8.61 11.53 -0.19
C GLY A 17 -7.59 11.19 0.88
N ALA A 18 -7.88 10.24 1.75
CA ALA A 18 -6.96 9.85 2.82
C ALA A 18 -5.73 9.16 2.25
N LYS A 19 -4.60 9.35 2.91
CA LYS A 19 -3.33 8.71 2.55
C LYS A 19 -2.84 7.87 3.71
N ILE A 20 -2.22 6.74 3.40
CA ILE A 20 -1.56 5.91 4.40
C ILE A 20 -0.17 5.54 3.91
N VAL A 21 0.72 5.27 4.85
CA VAL A 21 2.07 4.83 4.54
C VAL A 21 2.20 3.37 4.97
N LEU A 22 2.53 2.52 4.01
CA LEU A 22 2.79 1.10 4.26
C LEU A 22 4.30 0.92 4.26
N SER A 23 4.87 0.59 5.42
CA SER A 23 6.32 0.46 5.55
C SER A 23 6.71 -0.92 6.02
N GLY A 24 8.02 -1.18 6.05
CA GLY A 24 8.51 -2.48 6.48
C GLY A 24 8.38 -3.56 5.42
N ILE A 25 8.27 -3.18 4.16
CA ILE A 25 8.17 -4.13 3.05
C ILE A 25 9.59 -4.48 2.59
N LEU A 26 9.91 -5.76 2.58
CA LEU A 26 11.22 -6.21 2.08
C LEU A 26 11.31 -6.04 0.57
N ASP A 27 12.48 -5.62 0.12
CA ASP A 27 12.76 -5.54 -1.32
C ASP A 27 12.55 -6.92 -1.96
N GLY A 28 11.81 -6.94 -3.05
CA GLY A 28 11.43 -8.17 -3.72
C GLY A 28 10.09 -8.73 -3.28
N LYS A 29 9.50 -8.19 -2.21
CA LYS A 29 8.18 -8.61 -1.72
C LYS A 29 7.09 -7.58 -2.03
N GLU A 30 7.45 -6.47 -2.64
CA GLU A 30 6.50 -5.38 -2.91
C GLU A 30 5.45 -5.75 -3.95
N ASP A 31 5.72 -6.71 -4.83
CA ASP A 31 4.79 -7.06 -5.90
C ASP A 31 3.43 -7.49 -5.35
N VAL A 32 3.42 -8.27 -4.27
CA VAL A 32 2.18 -8.74 -3.66
C VAL A 32 1.39 -7.55 -3.10
N VAL A 33 2.08 -6.61 -2.48
CA VAL A 33 1.44 -5.43 -1.91
C VAL A 33 0.93 -4.50 -3.01
N LEU A 34 1.74 -4.30 -4.06
CA LEU A 34 1.35 -3.46 -5.20
C LEU A 34 0.10 -4.02 -5.89
N LYS A 35 0.03 -5.34 -6.04
CA LYS A 35 -1.15 -5.97 -6.60
C LYS A 35 -2.39 -5.73 -5.74
N ALA A 36 -2.24 -5.86 -4.43
CA ALA A 36 -3.36 -5.64 -3.51
C ALA A 36 -3.82 -4.19 -3.56
N ILE A 37 -2.91 -3.24 -3.68
CA ILE A 37 -3.24 -1.82 -3.84
C ILE A 37 -4.11 -1.63 -5.08
N LYS A 38 -3.69 -2.20 -6.19
CA LYS A 38 -4.42 -2.10 -7.45
C LYS A 38 -5.78 -2.80 -7.36
N ASP A 39 -5.81 -4.00 -6.80
CA ASP A 39 -7.03 -4.78 -6.72
C ASP A 39 -8.09 -4.12 -5.84
N ASN A 40 -7.67 -3.26 -4.92
CA ASN A 40 -8.58 -2.54 -4.04
C ASN A 40 -8.84 -1.11 -4.51
N ASN A 41 -8.45 -0.78 -5.74
CA ASN A 41 -8.67 0.54 -6.34
C ASN A 41 -8.05 1.68 -5.52
N LEU A 42 -6.93 1.41 -4.89
CA LEU A 42 -6.13 2.41 -4.22
C LEU A 42 -5.07 2.91 -5.19
N HIS A 43 -4.52 4.08 -4.93
CA HIS A 43 -3.54 4.68 -5.82
C HIS A 43 -2.19 4.81 -5.12
N LEU A 44 -1.16 4.32 -5.76
CA LEU A 44 0.21 4.47 -5.28
C LEU A 44 0.68 5.88 -5.61
N ILE A 45 0.98 6.66 -4.58
CA ILE A 45 1.42 8.04 -4.73
C ILE A 45 2.93 8.12 -4.78
N GLU A 46 3.61 7.36 -3.93
CA GLU A 46 5.05 7.45 -3.81
C GLU A 46 5.62 6.13 -3.31
N GLU A 47 6.82 5.81 -3.80
CA GLU A 47 7.56 4.64 -3.35
C GLU A 47 8.90 5.14 -2.81
N LEU A 48 9.20 4.79 -1.56
CA LEU A 48 10.44 5.17 -0.92
C LEU A 48 11.25 3.90 -0.66
N ARG A 49 12.49 3.88 -1.10
CA ARG A 49 13.38 2.74 -0.92
C ARG A 49 14.56 3.16 -0.05
N GLN A 50 14.88 2.32 0.93
CA GLN A 50 16.04 2.53 1.78
C GLN A 50 16.66 1.17 2.07
N LYS A 51 17.83 0.90 1.49
CA LYS A 51 18.50 -0.39 1.58
C LYS A 51 17.55 -1.49 1.11
N GLU A 52 17.20 -2.42 1.98
CA GLU A 52 16.34 -3.56 1.67
C GLU A 52 14.88 -3.34 2.05
N TRP A 53 14.54 -2.15 2.54
CA TRP A 53 13.18 -1.84 2.98
C TRP A 53 12.51 -0.85 2.05
N ILE A 54 11.20 -1.04 1.89
CA ILE A 54 10.39 -0.21 1.01
C ILE A 54 9.20 0.32 1.80
N ALA A 55 8.86 1.58 1.56
CA ALA A 55 7.64 2.19 2.06
C ALA A 55 6.82 2.68 0.88
N LEU A 56 5.51 2.48 0.93
CA LEU A 56 4.59 2.89 -0.13
C LEU A 56 3.57 3.85 0.45
N VAL A 57 3.39 4.98 -0.21
CA VAL A 57 2.35 5.95 0.15
C VAL A 57 1.17 5.70 -0.78
N VAL A 58 0.00 5.45 -0.19
CA VAL A 58 -1.19 5.03 -0.91
C VAL A 58 -2.32 5.98 -0.57
N GLN A 59 -3.14 6.32 -1.57
CA GLN A 59 -4.27 7.23 -1.40
C GLN A 59 -5.56 6.59 -1.87
N LYS A 60 -6.63 6.85 -1.15
CA LYS A 60 -7.98 6.48 -1.59
C LYS A 60 -8.59 7.67 -2.31
N GLU A 61 -8.95 7.47 -3.56
CA GLU A 61 -9.51 8.54 -4.39
C GLU A 61 -11.01 8.39 -4.68
N ASP A 62 -11.56 7.22 -4.42
CA ASP A 62 -13.00 6.98 -4.70
C ASP A 62 -13.89 6.96 -3.45
#